data_7d5006667f9d78f226dbbbb7c6a84914
#
_entry.id   7d5006667f9d78f226dbbbb7c6a84914
#
_cell.length_a   1.000
_cell.length_b   1.000
_cell.length_c   1.000
_cell.angle_alpha   90.00
_cell.angle_beta   90.00
_cell.angle_gamma   90.00
#
_symmetry.space_group_name_H-M   'P 1'
#
loop_
_entity.id
_entity.type
_entity.pdbx_description
1 polymer ?
#
loop_
_entity_poly.entity_id
_entity_poly.type
_entity_poly.pdbx_seq_one_letter_code
_entity_poly.pdbx_strand_id
1 'polypeptide(L)'
;MAKIDNEQLLTAYVSSGFNLSKTAQKLNLCRQTVAKKVQTPEFQKQLSEYRKNLFQSASQQLLEATTKSSATLIKLLDSSNENVRLQSAVKILNIASDTTVIDDLQQELNSLIEITNK
;
A
#
# COMPACT_ATOMS: atom_id res chain seq x y z
N MET A 1 -20.65 29.71 -14.45
CA MET A 1 -19.80 29.00 -13.51
C MET A 1 -19.25 27.74 -14.15
N ALA A 2 -17.94 27.60 -14.16
CA ALA A 2 -17.33 26.37 -14.64
C ALA A 2 -17.68 25.20 -13.71
N LYS A 3 -18.27 24.16 -14.27
CA LYS A 3 -18.48 22.93 -13.53
C LYS A 3 -17.16 22.24 -13.29
N ILE A 4 -16.83 22.03 -12.03
CA ILE A 4 -15.65 21.25 -11.66
C ILE A 4 -16.01 19.77 -11.82
N ASP A 5 -15.24 19.06 -12.62
CA ASP A 5 -15.47 17.63 -12.81
C ASP A 5 -14.90 16.81 -11.65
N ASN A 6 -15.26 15.55 -11.60
CA ASN A 6 -14.83 14.66 -10.51
C ASN A 6 -13.32 14.44 -10.53
N GLU A 7 -12.70 14.50 -11.69
CA GLU A 7 -11.23 14.35 -11.81
C GLU A 7 -10.49 15.51 -11.16
N GLN A 8 -10.94 16.75 -11.41
CA GLN A 8 -10.37 17.94 -10.78
C GLN A 8 -10.59 17.90 -9.26
N LEU A 9 -11.79 17.50 -8.83
CA LEU A 9 -12.11 17.36 -7.41
C LEU A 9 -11.22 16.30 -6.75
N LEU A 10 -11.05 15.16 -7.38
CA LEU A 10 -10.21 14.08 -6.86
C LEU A 10 -8.75 14.54 -6.70
N THR A 11 -8.21 15.20 -7.71
CA THR A 11 -6.83 15.72 -7.66
C THR A 11 -6.64 16.71 -6.52
N ALA A 12 -7.57 17.65 -6.36
CA ALA A 12 -7.52 18.65 -5.30
C ALA A 12 -7.68 18.01 -3.91
N TYR A 13 -8.60 17.06 -3.80
CA TYR A 13 -8.90 16.38 -2.54
C TYR A 13 -7.68 15.56 -2.06
N VAL A 14 -7.07 14.80 -2.94
CA VAL A 14 -5.89 13.99 -2.63
C VAL A 14 -4.69 14.88 -2.28
N SER A 15 -4.43 15.92 -3.07
CA SER A 15 -3.30 16.82 -2.82
C SER A 15 -3.47 17.65 -1.54
N SER A 16 -4.70 17.77 -1.05
CA SER A 16 -5.01 18.45 0.21
C SER A 16 -4.98 17.52 1.42
N GLY A 17 -4.61 16.26 1.24
CA GLY A 17 -4.58 15.28 2.33
C GLY A 17 -5.99 14.91 2.81
N PHE A 18 -6.96 14.86 1.90
CA PHE A 18 -8.36 14.53 2.19
C PHE A 18 -9.03 15.56 3.12
N ASN A 19 -8.59 16.80 3.07
CA ASN A 19 -9.10 17.89 3.90
C ASN A 19 -10.12 18.71 3.07
N LEU A 20 -11.38 18.75 3.53
CA LEU A 20 -12.46 19.42 2.81
C LEU A 20 -12.22 20.93 2.69
N SER A 21 -11.77 21.57 3.75
CA SER A 21 -11.52 23.01 3.76
C SER A 21 -10.41 23.42 2.81
N LYS A 22 -9.30 22.68 2.82
CA LYS A 22 -8.18 22.93 1.91
C LYS A 22 -8.55 22.66 0.45
N THR A 23 -9.33 21.62 0.21
CA THR A 23 -9.85 21.30 -1.13
C THR A 23 -10.72 22.44 -1.65
N ALA A 24 -11.61 22.94 -0.79
CA ALA A 24 -12.50 24.05 -1.14
C ALA A 24 -11.69 25.31 -1.49
N GLN A 25 -10.65 25.62 -0.74
CA GLN A 25 -9.77 26.74 -1.03
C GLN A 25 -9.08 26.61 -2.38
N LYS A 26 -8.58 25.43 -2.69
CA LYS A 26 -7.90 25.16 -3.97
C LYS A 26 -8.83 25.33 -5.17
N LEU A 27 -10.10 24.98 -5.00
CA LEU A 27 -11.09 25.00 -6.08
C LEU A 27 -11.96 26.26 -6.07
N ASN A 28 -11.73 27.18 -5.14
CA ASN A 28 -12.54 28.38 -4.97
C ASN A 28 -14.03 28.05 -4.78
N LEU A 29 -14.31 27.02 -3.99
CA LEU A 29 -15.66 26.57 -3.64
C LEU A 29 -15.85 26.68 -2.13
N CYS A 30 -17.10 26.65 -1.68
CA CYS A 30 -17.36 26.56 -0.26
C CYS A 30 -17.22 25.10 0.21
N ARG A 31 -16.86 24.96 1.48
CA ARG A 31 -16.62 23.64 2.09
C ARG A 31 -17.85 22.73 1.97
N GLN A 32 -19.04 23.28 2.10
CA GLN A 32 -20.29 22.53 2.01
C GLN A 32 -20.51 21.95 0.63
N THR A 33 -20.17 22.70 -0.42
CA THR A 33 -20.27 22.24 -1.80
C THR A 33 -19.31 21.06 -2.04
N VAL A 34 -18.08 21.18 -1.56
CA VAL A 34 -17.10 20.11 -1.66
C VAL A 34 -17.56 18.85 -0.90
N ALA A 35 -18.08 19.04 0.31
CA ALA A 35 -18.58 17.92 1.12
C ALA A 35 -19.70 17.16 0.40
N LYS A 36 -20.63 17.87 -0.23
CA LYS A 36 -21.72 17.24 -0.99
C LYS A 36 -21.21 16.48 -2.20
N LYS A 37 -20.25 17.05 -2.94
CA LYS A 37 -19.66 16.42 -4.13
C LYS A 37 -18.87 15.16 -3.76
N VAL A 38 -18.14 15.20 -2.65
CA VAL A 38 -17.35 14.06 -2.17
C VAL A 38 -18.27 12.89 -1.77
N GLN A 39 -19.47 13.17 -1.31
CA GLN A 39 -20.40 12.12 -0.89
C GLN A 39 -21.18 11.48 -2.03
N THR A 40 -21.04 11.98 -3.26
CA THR A 40 -21.73 11.35 -4.41
C THR A 40 -21.18 9.95 -4.68
N PRO A 41 -22.05 9.00 -5.08
CA PRO A 41 -21.58 7.63 -5.38
C PRO A 41 -20.52 7.57 -6.46
N GLU A 42 -20.62 8.39 -7.48
CA GLU A 42 -19.63 8.45 -8.58
C GLU A 42 -18.26 8.87 -8.07
N PHE A 43 -18.21 9.90 -7.22
CA PHE A 43 -16.93 10.33 -6.63
C PHE A 43 -16.34 9.28 -5.71
N GLN A 44 -17.16 8.66 -4.86
CA GLN A 44 -16.71 7.61 -3.95
C GLN A 44 -16.16 6.41 -4.70
N LYS A 45 -16.74 6.07 -5.86
CA LYS A 45 -16.23 5.02 -6.72
C LYS A 45 -14.85 5.37 -7.28
N GLN A 46 -14.68 6.59 -7.78
CA GLN A 46 -13.39 7.06 -8.30
C GLN A 46 -12.33 7.10 -7.20
N LEU A 47 -12.70 7.54 -6.01
CA LEU A 47 -11.79 7.58 -4.87
C LEU A 47 -11.34 6.17 -4.47
N SER A 48 -12.25 5.22 -4.47
CA SER A 48 -11.96 3.82 -4.16
C SER A 48 -10.99 3.22 -5.20
N GLU A 49 -11.21 3.47 -6.48
CA GLU A 49 -10.33 3.03 -7.56
C GLU A 49 -8.94 3.68 -7.44
N TYR A 50 -8.90 4.97 -7.11
CA TYR A 50 -7.64 5.67 -6.89
C TYR A 50 -6.84 5.05 -5.75
N ARG A 51 -7.49 4.78 -4.62
CA ARG A 51 -6.85 4.16 -3.46
C ARG A 51 -6.32 2.76 -3.79
N LYS A 52 -7.10 1.98 -4.55
CA LYS A 52 -6.72 0.65 -4.98
C LYS A 52 -5.47 0.69 -5.87
N ASN A 53 -5.46 1.59 -6.86
CA ASN A 53 -4.32 1.75 -7.77
C ASN A 53 -3.08 2.23 -7.02
N LEU A 54 -3.24 3.16 -6.09
CA LEU A 54 -2.15 3.65 -5.25
C LEU A 54 -1.55 2.52 -4.41
N PHE A 55 -2.41 1.71 -3.79
CA PHE A 55 -1.97 0.57 -2.99
C PHE A 55 -1.22 -0.45 -3.83
N GLN A 56 -1.73 -0.77 -5.03
CA GLN A 56 -1.07 -1.70 -5.95
C GLN A 56 0.30 -1.18 -6.38
N SER A 57 0.39 0.10 -6.71
CA SER A 57 1.66 0.72 -7.10
C SER A 57 2.68 0.70 -5.95
N ALA A 58 2.24 1.04 -4.74
CA ALA A 58 3.10 1.02 -3.55
C ALA A 58 3.56 -0.41 -3.23
N SER A 59 2.67 -1.39 -3.33
CA SER A 59 3.00 -2.81 -3.12
C SER A 59 4.04 -3.29 -4.12
N GLN A 60 3.92 -2.89 -5.39
CA GLN A 60 4.87 -3.25 -6.42
C GLN A 60 6.24 -2.64 -6.15
N GLN A 61 6.30 -1.38 -5.73
CA GLN A 61 7.55 -0.71 -5.34
C GLN A 61 8.21 -1.43 -4.16
N LEU A 62 7.42 -1.87 -3.19
CA LEU A 62 7.94 -2.61 -2.04
C LEU A 62 8.48 -3.98 -2.46
N LEU A 63 7.83 -4.66 -3.41
CA LEU A 63 8.34 -5.92 -3.94
C LEU A 63 9.69 -5.73 -4.65
N GLU A 64 9.82 -4.67 -5.44
CA GLU A 64 11.09 -4.33 -6.09
C GLU A 64 12.19 -4.01 -5.06
N ALA A 65 11.84 -3.25 -4.02
CA ALA A 65 12.76 -2.94 -2.92
C ALA A 65 13.17 -4.20 -2.16
N THR A 66 12.25 -5.16 -2.01
CA THR A 66 12.53 -6.45 -1.37
C THR A 66 13.59 -7.23 -2.15
N THR A 67 13.51 -7.22 -3.47
CA THR A 67 14.52 -7.86 -4.34
C THR A 67 15.90 -7.24 -4.12
N LYS A 68 15.98 -5.91 -4.08
CA LYS A 68 17.24 -5.21 -3.82
C LYS A 68 17.76 -5.49 -2.42
N SER A 69 16.88 -5.49 -1.43
CA SER A 69 17.25 -5.78 -0.04
C SER A 69 17.78 -7.19 0.12
N SER A 70 17.17 -8.17 -0.55
CA SER A 70 17.63 -9.54 -0.54
C SER A 70 19.04 -9.65 -1.13
N ALA A 71 19.28 -9.00 -2.26
CA ALA A 71 20.59 -8.98 -2.89
C ALA A 71 21.65 -8.35 -1.97
N THR A 72 21.28 -7.27 -1.27
CA THR A 72 22.19 -6.61 -0.32
C THR A 72 22.53 -7.51 0.86
N LEU A 73 21.54 -8.20 1.44
CA LEU A 73 21.77 -9.13 2.55
C LEU A 73 22.70 -10.28 2.13
N ILE A 74 22.46 -10.83 0.95
CA ILE A 74 23.31 -11.91 0.41
C ILE A 74 24.75 -11.42 0.23
N LYS A 75 24.93 -10.23 -0.30
CA LYS A 75 26.24 -9.63 -0.51
C LYS A 75 26.97 -9.39 0.82
N LEU A 76 26.23 -8.99 1.86
CA LEU A 76 26.81 -8.73 3.19
C LEU A 76 27.31 -10.00 3.89
N LEU A 77 26.90 -11.19 3.43
CA LEU A 77 27.44 -12.45 3.91
C LEU A 77 28.94 -12.58 3.61
N ASP A 78 29.45 -11.86 2.61
CA ASP A 78 30.86 -11.84 2.23
C ASP A 78 31.58 -10.59 2.72
N SER A 79 31.00 -9.83 3.65
CA SER A 79 31.62 -8.64 4.23
C SER A 79 32.92 -8.99 4.94
N SER A 80 33.89 -8.07 4.90
CA SER A 80 35.12 -8.19 5.66
C SER A 80 34.93 -8.07 7.18
N ASN A 81 33.79 -7.50 7.61
CA ASN A 81 33.44 -7.34 9.01
C ASN A 81 32.68 -8.56 9.51
N GLU A 82 33.25 -9.29 10.49
CA GLU A 82 32.63 -10.51 11.06
C GLU A 82 31.24 -10.26 11.64
N ASN A 83 31.06 -9.13 12.31
CA ASN A 83 29.79 -8.78 12.93
C ASN A 83 28.69 -8.57 11.87
N VAL A 84 29.04 -7.91 10.76
CA VAL A 84 28.13 -7.72 9.64
C VAL A 84 27.75 -9.05 9.01
N ARG A 85 28.73 -9.96 8.82
CA ARG A 85 28.44 -11.31 8.30
C ARG A 85 27.49 -12.06 9.21
N LEU A 86 27.72 -12.02 10.52
CA LEU A 86 26.87 -12.72 11.50
C LEU A 86 25.46 -12.15 11.50
N GLN A 87 25.32 -10.82 11.56
CA GLN A 87 23.99 -10.17 11.57
C GLN A 87 23.21 -10.46 10.28
N SER A 88 23.88 -10.43 9.14
CA SER A 88 23.25 -10.74 7.84
C SER A 88 22.74 -12.16 7.79
N ALA A 89 23.55 -13.13 8.25
CA ALA A 89 23.17 -14.54 8.32
C ALA A 89 21.97 -14.76 9.25
N VAL A 90 21.97 -14.13 10.42
CA VAL A 90 20.86 -14.22 11.38
C VAL A 90 19.58 -13.64 10.78
N LYS A 91 19.67 -12.49 10.11
CA LYS A 91 18.50 -11.87 9.46
C LYS A 91 17.91 -12.79 8.39
N ILE A 92 18.74 -13.37 7.54
CA ILE A 92 18.27 -14.27 6.48
C ILE A 92 17.59 -15.50 7.07
N LEU A 93 18.18 -16.09 8.11
CA LEU A 93 17.61 -17.26 8.78
C LEU A 93 16.27 -16.93 9.45
N ASN A 94 16.14 -15.75 10.06
CA ASN A 94 14.91 -15.31 10.68
C ASN A 94 13.79 -15.11 9.64
N ILE A 95 14.12 -14.49 8.51
CA ILE A 95 13.17 -14.27 7.42
C ILE A 95 12.68 -15.62 6.85
N ALA A 96 13.60 -16.55 6.63
CA ALA A 96 13.27 -17.87 6.12
C ALA A 96 12.37 -18.63 7.10
N SER A 97 12.64 -18.54 8.40
CA SER A 97 11.81 -19.15 9.44
C SER A 97 10.41 -18.57 9.48
N ASP A 98 10.29 -17.25 9.44
CA ASP A 98 8.99 -16.55 9.43
C ASP A 98 8.18 -16.93 8.19
N THR A 99 8.82 -17.02 7.03
CA THR A 99 8.16 -17.40 5.79
C THR A 99 7.62 -18.83 5.87
N THR A 100 8.38 -19.76 6.45
CA THR A 100 7.95 -21.15 6.64
C THR A 100 6.71 -21.23 7.53
N VAL A 101 6.68 -20.47 8.62
CA VAL A 101 5.51 -20.41 9.52
C VAL A 101 4.28 -19.90 8.79
N ILE A 102 4.42 -18.87 7.99
CA ILE A 102 3.31 -18.30 7.19
C ILE A 102 2.79 -19.32 6.20
N ASP A 103 3.67 -20.04 5.50
CA ASP A 103 3.28 -21.07 4.54
C ASP A 103 2.51 -22.20 5.22
N ASP A 104 2.99 -22.66 6.39
CA ASP A 104 2.32 -23.71 7.17
C ASP A 104 0.92 -23.27 7.62
N LEU A 105 0.77 -22.04 8.10
CA LEU A 105 -0.52 -21.47 8.48
C LEU A 105 -1.46 -21.38 7.29
N GLN A 106 -0.95 -21.02 6.12
CA GLN A 106 -1.74 -20.93 4.89
C GLN A 106 -2.26 -22.29 4.46
N GLN A 107 -1.42 -23.33 4.57
CA GLN A 107 -1.82 -24.71 4.26
C GLN A 107 -2.91 -25.19 5.21
N GLU A 108 -2.78 -24.93 6.52
CA GLU A 108 -3.80 -25.27 7.50
C GLU A 108 -5.13 -24.59 7.20
N LEU A 109 -5.08 -23.28 6.84
CA LEU A 109 -6.26 -22.52 6.49
C LEU A 109 -6.95 -23.11 5.27
N ASN A 110 -6.21 -23.46 4.23
CA ASN A 110 -6.74 -24.07 3.01
C ASN A 110 -7.41 -25.41 3.31
N SER A 111 -6.79 -26.22 4.18
CA SER A 111 -7.37 -27.50 4.60
C SER A 111 -8.71 -27.32 5.30
N LEU A 112 -8.80 -26.31 6.20
CA LEU A 112 -10.03 -25.98 6.91
C LEU A 112 -11.12 -25.49 5.94
N ILE A 113 -10.75 -24.70 4.95
CA ILE A 113 -11.69 -24.21 3.94
C ILE A 113 -12.25 -25.39 3.12
N GLU A 114 -11.42 -26.34 2.73
CA GLU A 114 -11.86 -27.55 2.01
C GLU A 114 -12.86 -28.38 2.84
N ILE A 115 -12.58 -28.55 4.11
CA ILE A 115 -13.48 -29.30 5.03
C ILE A 115 -14.82 -28.58 5.14
N THR A 116 -14.83 -27.25 5.21
CA THR A 116 -16.05 -26.46 5.36
C THR A 116 -16.91 -26.47 4.11
N ASN A 117 -16.29 -26.61 2.92
CA ASN A 117 -16.99 -26.59 1.63
C ASN A 117 -17.53 -27.97 1.20
N LYS A 118 -17.34 -29.01 2.00
CA LYS A 118 -17.88 -30.35 1.72
C LYS A 118 -19.30 -30.52 2.28
#